data_c2a1f2b59551f40f2871f832035bb7bc
#
_entry.id   c2a1f2b59551f40f2871f832035bb7bc
#
_cell.length_a   1.000
_cell.length_b   1.000
_cell.length_c   1.000
_cell.angle_alpha   90.00
_cell.angle_beta   90.00
_cell.angle_gamma   90.00
#
_symmetry.space_group_name_H-M   'P 1'
#
loop_
_entity.id
_entity.type
_entity.pdbx_description
1 polymer ?
#
loop_
_entity_poly.entity_id
_entity_poly.type
_entity_poly.pdbx_seq_one_letter_code
_entity_poly.pdbx_strand_id
1 'polypeptide(L)'
;MNDMPVAPIPESRPESAVQVWQKALTKPSEQTFAEIASSPNAKASTGYLWMFIAYLIQIFLAALVQNRLFSAYANQYGLGDVFANRGLSSVLFGAICSAPIGAAVGTLVFALGVFIVQWLAKMFGGRGTSDQLTYTMASILAPYLVISGIVTLFSAIPYVGLCISAILALGGIYVLVLEVMAVKGVNQVSWGAAIGALLIPVAVIAFLCACLIGGSLAVLLPTIRNAMPTP
;
A
#
# COMPACT_ATOMS: atom_id res chain seq x y z
N MET A 1 34.18 -15.47 -47.28
CA MET A 1 33.59 -15.34 -45.92
C MET A 1 32.70 -14.10 -45.99
N ASN A 2 31.38 -14.29 -45.98
CA ASN A 2 30.43 -13.19 -46.09
C ASN A 2 30.18 -12.70 -44.67
N ASP A 3 30.71 -11.51 -44.33
CA ASP A 3 30.34 -10.78 -43.14
C ASP A 3 28.89 -10.29 -43.31
N MET A 4 27.94 -11.08 -42.85
CA MET A 4 26.58 -10.57 -42.73
C MET A 4 26.57 -9.48 -41.67
N PRO A 5 26.03 -8.27 -41.96
CA PRO A 5 25.89 -7.23 -40.96
C PRO A 5 24.99 -7.74 -39.84
N VAL A 6 25.53 -7.80 -38.63
CA VAL A 6 24.77 -8.09 -37.41
C VAL A 6 23.73 -6.99 -37.29
N ALA A 7 22.43 -7.37 -37.39
CA ALA A 7 21.36 -6.44 -37.19
C ALA A 7 21.51 -5.78 -35.80
N PRO A 8 21.39 -4.45 -35.68
CA PRO A 8 21.50 -3.79 -34.38
C PRO A 8 20.47 -4.39 -33.44
N ILE A 9 20.93 -4.87 -32.27
CA ILE A 9 20.09 -5.32 -31.19
C ILE A 9 19.16 -4.12 -30.86
N PRO A 10 17.83 -4.28 -30.93
CA PRO A 10 16.94 -3.17 -30.63
C PRO A 10 17.23 -2.70 -29.22
N GLU A 11 17.73 -1.48 -29.05
CA GLU A 11 17.85 -0.81 -27.78
C GLU A 11 16.45 -0.81 -27.15
N SER A 12 16.26 -1.60 -26.11
CA SER A 12 15.02 -1.60 -25.35
C SER A 12 14.85 -0.21 -24.75
N ARG A 13 13.96 0.59 -25.36
CA ARG A 13 13.59 1.89 -24.78
C ARG A 13 13.17 1.66 -23.34
N PRO A 14 13.64 2.48 -22.40
CA PRO A 14 13.23 2.36 -21.02
C PRO A 14 11.70 2.45 -20.94
N GLU A 15 11.07 1.39 -20.42
CA GLU A 15 9.60 1.37 -20.23
C GLU A 15 9.20 2.54 -19.32
N SER A 16 8.12 3.26 -19.69
CA SER A 16 7.57 4.31 -18.85
C SER A 16 6.95 3.70 -17.58
N ALA A 17 6.87 4.48 -16.49
CA ALA A 17 6.26 4.05 -15.23
C ALA A 17 4.86 3.45 -15.44
N VAL A 18 4.03 4.09 -16.28
CA VAL A 18 2.67 3.63 -16.56
C VAL A 18 2.66 2.28 -17.28
N GLN A 19 3.59 2.04 -18.22
CA GLN A 19 3.71 0.76 -18.90
C GLN A 19 4.11 -0.37 -17.95
N VAL A 20 5.04 -0.09 -17.03
CA VAL A 20 5.44 -1.05 -15.99
C VAL A 20 4.25 -1.37 -15.05
N TRP A 21 3.51 -0.34 -14.61
CA TRP A 21 2.33 -0.51 -13.77
C TRP A 21 1.23 -1.31 -14.47
N GLN A 22 0.94 -0.98 -15.73
CA GLN A 22 -0.03 -1.72 -16.52
C GLN A 22 0.39 -3.18 -16.68
N LYS A 23 1.66 -3.44 -17.01
CA LYS A 23 2.21 -4.79 -17.15
C LYS A 23 2.08 -5.58 -15.85
N ALA A 24 2.43 -4.97 -14.71
CA ALA A 24 2.33 -5.60 -13.39
C ALA A 24 0.89 -5.98 -13.00
N LEU A 25 -0.09 -5.12 -13.30
CA LEU A 25 -1.48 -5.34 -12.93
C LEU A 25 -2.27 -6.21 -13.93
N THR A 26 -1.96 -6.16 -15.24
CA THR A 26 -2.78 -6.83 -16.26
C THR A 26 -2.21 -8.14 -16.78
N LYS A 27 -0.92 -8.38 -16.58
CA LYS A 27 -0.23 -9.60 -17.03
C LYS A 27 0.55 -10.24 -15.89
N PRO A 28 -0.10 -10.57 -14.76
CA PRO A 28 0.59 -11.09 -13.60
C PRO A 28 1.14 -12.49 -13.88
N SER A 29 2.45 -12.62 -13.85
CA SER A 29 3.15 -13.89 -13.89
C SER A 29 4.51 -13.77 -13.23
N GLU A 30 5.06 -14.89 -12.78
CA GLU A 30 6.41 -14.93 -12.21
C GLU A 30 7.45 -14.35 -13.19
N GLN A 31 7.29 -14.68 -14.47
CA GLN A 31 8.18 -14.18 -15.52
C GLN A 31 8.06 -12.67 -15.70
N THR A 32 6.83 -12.14 -15.69
CA THR A 32 6.61 -10.69 -15.78
C THR A 32 7.31 -9.95 -14.65
N PHE A 33 7.22 -10.46 -13.41
CA PHE A 33 7.89 -9.83 -12.27
C PHE A 33 9.40 -10.00 -12.30
N ALA A 34 9.91 -11.12 -12.80
CA ALA A 34 11.34 -11.30 -13.05
C ALA A 34 11.85 -10.34 -14.13
N GLU A 35 11.09 -10.11 -15.21
CA GLU A 35 11.42 -9.13 -16.25
C GLU A 35 11.42 -7.69 -15.69
N ILE A 36 10.39 -7.30 -14.91
CA ILE A 36 10.32 -5.99 -14.26
C ILE A 36 11.54 -5.80 -13.34
N ALA A 37 11.90 -6.81 -12.57
CA ALA A 37 13.04 -6.79 -11.67
C ALA A 37 14.40 -6.72 -12.39
N SER A 38 14.49 -7.25 -13.60
CA SER A 38 15.72 -7.20 -14.43
C SER A 38 15.85 -5.94 -15.27
N SER A 39 14.86 -5.05 -15.23
CA SER A 39 14.89 -3.76 -15.95
C SER A 39 16.10 -2.91 -15.50
N PRO A 40 16.78 -2.20 -16.41
CA PRO A 40 17.86 -1.27 -16.05
C PRO A 40 17.39 -0.14 -15.10
N ASN A 41 16.09 0.13 -15.09
CA ASN A 41 15.45 1.12 -14.21
C ASN A 41 15.02 0.56 -12.84
N ALA A 42 15.23 -0.74 -12.58
CA ALA A 42 14.85 -1.39 -11.32
C ALA A 42 15.73 -0.95 -10.14
N LYS A 43 15.53 0.29 -9.70
CA LYS A 43 16.23 0.91 -8.57
C LYS A 43 15.23 1.16 -7.42
N ALA A 44 15.66 0.93 -6.19
CA ALA A 44 14.85 1.23 -5.02
C ALA A 44 14.40 2.69 -4.96
N SER A 45 15.27 3.64 -5.36
CA SER A 45 14.94 5.07 -5.40
C SER A 45 13.74 5.39 -6.28
N THR A 46 13.63 4.74 -7.44
CA THR A 46 12.47 4.88 -8.33
C THR A 46 11.20 4.31 -7.67
N GLY A 47 11.30 3.14 -7.04
CA GLY A 47 10.20 2.54 -6.29
C GLY A 47 9.72 3.42 -5.13
N TYR A 48 10.63 3.97 -4.34
CA TYR A 48 10.28 4.89 -3.25
C TYR A 48 9.63 6.18 -3.76
N LEU A 49 10.10 6.73 -4.87
CA LEU A 49 9.49 7.91 -5.49
C LEU A 49 8.04 7.61 -5.93
N TRP A 50 7.78 6.48 -6.56
CA TRP A 50 6.43 6.07 -6.95
C TRP A 50 5.52 5.93 -5.74
N MET A 51 6.01 5.28 -4.69
CA MET A 51 5.25 5.11 -3.45
C MET A 51 4.96 6.43 -2.76
N PHE A 52 5.94 7.33 -2.68
CA PHE A 52 5.76 8.66 -2.09
C PHE A 52 4.67 9.45 -2.82
N ILE A 53 4.73 9.49 -4.17
CA ILE A 53 3.72 10.18 -4.99
C ILE A 53 2.34 9.52 -4.82
N ALA A 54 2.27 8.20 -4.82
CA ALA A 54 1.03 7.46 -4.66
C ALA A 54 0.39 7.70 -3.29
N TYR A 55 1.16 7.66 -2.20
CA TYR A 55 0.69 8.00 -0.86
C TYR A 55 0.25 9.46 -0.76
N LEU A 56 1.01 10.38 -1.36
CA LEU A 56 0.65 11.81 -1.37
C LEU A 56 -0.74 12.01 -1.99
N ILE A 57 -0.97 11.41 -3.17
CA ILE A 57 -2.26 11.47 -3.87
C ILE A 57 -3.35 10.83 -3.02
N GLN A 58 -3.12 9.61 -2.52
CA GLN A 58 -4.12 8.88 -1.74
C GLN A 58 -4.52 9.62 -0.47
N ILE A 59 -3.55 10.11 0.32
CA ILE A 59 -3.81 10.82 1.58
C ILE A 59 -4.55 12.13 1.31
N PHE A 60 -4.14 12.87 0.28
CA PHE A 60 -4.81 14.10 -0.12
C PHE A 60 -6.28 13.85 -0.50
N LEU A 61 -6.55 12.85 -1.34
CA LEU A 61 -7.91 12.49 -1.75
C LEU A 61 -8.74 11.96 -0.57
N ALA A 62 -8.15 11.15 0.29
CA ALA A 62 -8.81 10.64 1.48
C ALA A 62 -9.19 11.77 2.45
N ALA A 63 -8.34 12.78 2.63
CA ALA A 63 -8.62 13.91 3.51
C ALA A 63 -9.86 14.71 3.06
N LEU A 64 -10.14 14.79 1.76
CA LEU A 64 -11.32 15.48 1.24
C LEU A 64 -12.64 14.79 1.65
N VAL A 65 -12.61 13.45 1.80
CA VAL A 65 -13.79 12.64 2.15
C VAL A 65 -13.91 12.45 3.64
N GLN A 66 -12.80 12.21 4.33
CA GLN A 66 -12.75 11.87 5.74
C GLN A 66 -13.36 12.96 6.62
N ASN A 67 -13.22 14.23 6.24
CA ASN A 67 -13.85 15.33 6.98
C ASN A 67 -15.38 15.26 6.99
N ARG A 68 -16.01 14.84 5.89
CA ARG A 68 -17.48 14.68 5.81
C ARG A 68 -17.96 13.48 6.63
N LEU A 69 -17.24 12.38 6.56
CA LEU A 69 -17.56 11.19 7.36
C LEU A 69 -17.40 11.48 8.86
N PHE A 70 -16.31 12.14 9.25
CA PHE A 70 -16.03 12.47 10.63
C PHE A 70 -17.07 13.44 11.21
N SER A 71 -17.51 14.46 10.46
CA SER A 71 -18.56 15.37 10.90
C SER A 71 -19.92 14.67 11.06
N ALA A 72 -20.25 13.70 10.19
CA ALA A 72 -21.46 12.91 10.32
C ALA A 72 -21.46 12.05 11.59
N TYR A 73 -20.35 11.37 11.88
CA TYR A 73 -20.18 10.60 13.13
C TYR A 73 -20.16 11.51 14.36
N ALA A 74 -19.46 12.65 14.33
CA ALA A 74 -19.40 13.59 15.43
C ALA A 74 -20.80 14.15 15.79
N ASN A 75 -21.64 14.43 14.79
CA ASN A 75 -23.02 14.84 15.01
C ASN A 75 -23.85 13.74 15.71
N GLN A 76 -23.63 12.48 15.35
CA GLN A 76 -24.34 11.34 15.97
C GLN A 76 -24.00 11.19 17.46
N TYR A 77 -22.80 11.58 17.88
CA TYR A 77 -22.34 11.50 19.28
C TYR A 77 -22.42 12.84 20.03
N GLY A 78 -23.11 13.86 19.49
CA GLY A 78 -23.26 15.17 20.13
C GLY A 78 -21.97 16.01 20.14
N LEU A 79 -20.95 15.63 19.36
CA LEU A 79 -19.69 16.34 19.22
C LEU A 79 -19.69 17.28 18.00
N GLY A 80 -20.85 17.44 17.35
CA GLY A 80 -20.99 18.19 16.10
C GLY A 80 -20.48 19.61 16.19
N ASP A 81 -20.75 20.31 17.28
CA ASP A 81 -20.36 21.72 17.45
C ASP A 81 -18.83 21.92 17.51
N VAL A 82 -18.11 20.93 18.00
CA VAL A 82 -16.62 20.97 18.07
C VAL A 82 -15.97 20.83 16.68
N PHE A 83 -16.66 20.15 15.75
CA PHE A 83 -16.12 19.82 14.43
C PHE A 83 -16.89 20.45 13.26
N ALA A 84 -18.10 20.99 13.50
CA ALA A 84 -19.01 21.53 12.48
C ALA A 84 -18.45 22.75 11.72
N ASN A 85 -17.50 23.48 12.28
CA ASN A 85 -16.98 24.73 11.73
C ASN A 85 -15.69 24.60 10.92
N ARG A 86 -15.31 23.39 10.49
CA ARG A 86 -14.17 23.23 9.60
C ARG A 86 -14.58 23.53 8.16
N GLY A 87 -14.42 24.79 7.74
CA GLY A 87 -14.62 25.19 6.36
C GLY A 87 -13.69 24.43 5.40
N LEU A 88 -14.04 24.41 4.13
CA LEU A 88 -13.24 23.74 3.08
C LEU A 88 -11.76 24.21 3.09
N SER A 89 -11.50 25.48 3.40
CA SER A 89 -10.16 26.04 3.52
C SER A 89 -9.32 25.37 4.61
N SER A 90 -9.88 25.09 5.79
CA SER A 90 -9.17 24.43 6.88
C SER A 90 -8.89 22.96 6.57
N VAL A 91 -9.78 22.29 5.83
CA VAL A 91 -9.60 20.90 5.35
C VAL A 91 -8.48 20.84 4.34
N LEU A 92 -8.49 21.73 3.34
CA LEU A 92 -7.46 21.81 2.31
C LEU A 92 -6.10 22.15 2.93
N PHE A 93 -6.05 23.12 3.83
CA PHE A 93 -4.80 23.47 4.52
C PHE A 93 -4.26 22.29 5.34
N GLY A 94 -5.13 21.63 6.10
CA GLY A 94 -4.78 20.42 6.84
C GLY A 94 -4.27 19.30 5.93
N ALA A 95 -4.95 19.07 4.81
CA ALA A 95 -4.55 18.05 3.83
C ALA A 95 -3.18 18.37 3.20
N ILE A 96 -2.96 19.63 2.79
CA ILE A 96 -1.69 20.06 2.18
C ILE A 96 -0.52 19.90 3.16
N CYS A 97 -0.72 20.21 4.45
CA CYS A 97 0.33 20.08 5.45
C CYS A 97 0.55 18.62 5.89
N SER A 98 -0.52 17.82 6.03
CA SER A 98 -0.41 16.43 6.52
C SER A 98 -0.04 15.43 5.44
N ALA A 99 -0.42 15.64 4.18
CA ALA A 99 -0.18 14.67 3.12
C ALA A 99 1.32 14.41 2.85
N PRO A 100 2.23 15.40 2.81
CA PRO A 100 3.65 15.13 2.62
C PRO A 100 4.26 14.34 3.79
N ILE A 101 3.85 14.66 5.03
CA ILE A 101 4.32 13.94 6.24
C ILE A 101 3.81 12.50 6.20
N GLY A 102 2.52 12.32 5.95
CA GLY A 102 1.90 11.00 5.84
C GLY A 102 2.50 10.17 4.69
N ALA A 103 2.78 10.80 3.54
CA ALA A 103 3.43 10.14 2.42
C ALA A 103 4.87 9.71 2.76
N ALA A 104 5.63 10.56 3.47
CA ALA A 104 6.97 10.19 3.92
C ALA A 104 6.93 9.01 4.90
N VAL A 105 6.03 9.04 5.89
CA VAL A 105 5.83 7.94 6.85
C VAL A 105 5.37 6.67 6.13
N GLY A 106 4.38 6.78 5.22
CA GLY A 106 3.91 5.64 4.43
C GLY A 106 5.01 5.00 3.60
N THR A 107 5.85 5.82 2.95
CA THR A 107 7.01 5.34 2.18
C THR A 107 8.05 4.66 3.08
N LEU A 108 8.28 5.18 4.28
CA LEU A 108 9.18 4.57 5.26
C LEU A 108 8.64 3.21 5.73
N VAL A 109 7.35 3.12 6.02
CA VAL A 109 6.69 1.85 6.40
C VAL A 109 6.78 0.83 5.25
N PHE A 110 6.54 1.27 4.01
CA PHE A 110 6.74 0.44 2.83
C PHE A 110 8.18 -0.06 2.72
N ALA A 111 9.17 0.82 2.88
CA ALA A 111 10.58 0.46 2.82
C ALA A 111 10.95 -0.60 3.88
N LEU A 112 10.47 -0.43 5.12
CA LEU A 112 10.65 -1.40 6.19
C LEU A 112 9.97 -2.73 5.87
N GLY A 113 8.76 -2.69 5.33
CA GLY A 113 8.02 -3.89 4.92
C GLY A 113 8.78 -4.68 3.86
N VAL A 114 9.22 -4.02 2.79
CA VAL A 114 10.01 -4.66 1.72
C VAL A 114 11.35 -5.20 2.27
N PHE A 115 12.00 -4.46 3.15
CA PHE A 115 13.24 -4.91 3.79
C PHE A 115 13.04 -6.22 4.57
N ILE A 116 11.98 -6.31 5.38
CA ILE A 116 11.66 -7.50 6.16
C ILE A 116 11.32 -8.67 5.24
N VAL A 117 10.48 -8.45 4.21
CA VAL A 117 10.12 -9.47 3.22
C VAL A 117 11.36 -9.98 2.49
N GLN A 118 12.25 -9.07 2.06
CA GLN A 118 13.49 -9.45 1.38
C GLN A 118 14.45 -10.23 2.29
N TRP A 119 14.53 -9.83 3.56
CA TRP A 119 15.34 -10.54 4.56
C TRP A 119 14.84 -11.97 4.75
N LEU A 120 13.52 -12.15 4.93
CA LEU A 120 12.89 -13.47 5.03
C LEU A 120 13.04 -14.29 3.75
N ALA A 121 12.84 -13.68 2.57
CA ALA A 121 13.04 -14.35 1.30
C ALA A 121 14.48 -14.88 1.15
N LYS A 122 15.47 -14.11 1.61
CA LYS A 122 16.89 -14.56 1.64
C LYS A 122 17.11 -15.71 2.59
N MET A 123 16.46 -15.75 3.75
CA MET A 123 16.52 -16.91 4.67
C MET A 123 15.97 -18.18 4.00
N PHE A 124 15.03 -18.06 3.08
CA PHE A 124 14.51 -19.17 2.28
C PHE A 124 15.33 -19.45 1.00
N GLY A 125 16.52 -18.86 0.86
CA GLY A 125 17.42 -19.08 -0.25
C GLY A 125 17.19 -18.17 -1.47
N GLY A 126 16.45 -17.05 -1.29
CA GLY A 126 16.18 -16.07 -2.33
C GLY A 126 17.45 -15.39 -2.88
N ARG A 127 17.48 -15.16 -4.21
CA ARG A 127 18.63 -14.58 -4.93
C ARG A 127 18.43 -13.11 -5.33
N GLY A 128 17.21 -12.59 -5.25
CA GLY A 128 16.86 -11.22 -5.60
C GLY A 128 17.57 -10.17 -4.74
N THR A 129 17.69 -8.95 -5.26
CA THR A 129 18.19 -7.80 -4.52
C THR A 129 17.06 -6.97 -3.91
N SER A 130 17.37 -6.18 -2.88
CA SER A 130 16.40 -5.26 -2.29
C SER A 130 15.89 -4.23 -3.30
N ASP A 131 16.77 -3.75 -4.20
CA ASP A 131 16.39 -2.80 -5.24
C ASP A 131 15.34 -3.37 -6.20
N GLN A 132 15.58 -4.61 -6.65
CA GLN A 132 14.66 -5.33 -7.52
C GLN A 132 13.30 -5.56 -6.87
N LEU A 133 13.30 -6.01 -5.61
CA LEU A 133 12.05 -6.25 -4.89
C LEU A 133 11.30 -4.95 -4.61
N THR A 134 11.98 -3.89 -4.16
CA THR A 134 11.38 -2.58 -3.90
C THR A 134 10.72 -2.02 -5.17
N TYR A 135 11.43 -2.06 -6.30
CA TYR A 135 10.90 -1.57 -7.57
C TYR A 135 9.68 -2.37 -8.02
N THR A 136 9.76 -3.70 -7.93
CA THR A 136 8.67 -4.59 -8.35
C THR A 136 7.45 -4.46 -7.44
N MET A 137 7.62 -4.40 -6.12
CA MET A 137 6.52 -4.15 -5.17
C MET A 137 5.87 -2.78 -5.39
N ALA A 138 6.68 -1.74 -5.61
CA ALA A 138 6.18 -0.41 -5.91
C ALA A 138 5.39 -0.36 -7.22
N SER A 139 5.76 -1.17 -8.23
CA SER A 139 5.01 -1.25 -9.50
C SER A 139 3.60 -1.83 -9.36
N ILE A 140 3.33 -2.56 -8.29
CA ILE A 140 2.02 -3.12 -7.94
C ILE A 140 1.26 -2.16 -7.03
N LEU A 141 1.90 -1.73 -5.93
CA LEU A 141 1.25 -0.95 -4.88
C LEU A 141 0.97 0.50 -5.27
N ALA A 142 1.87 1.17 -5.99
CA ALA A 142 1.67 2.57 -6.34
C ALA A 142 0.40 2.80 -7.19
N PRO A 143 0.17 2.08 -8.30
CA PRO A 143 -1.07 2.24 -9.06
C PRO A 143 -2.31 1.84 -8.25
N TYR A 144 -2.23 0.80 -7.40
CA TYR A 144 -3.33 0.42 -6.53
C TYR A 144 -3.70 1.54 -5.54
N LEU A 145 -2.72 2.18 -4.91
CA LEU A 145 -2.94 3.31 -3.99
C LEU A 145 -3.59 4.49 -4.71
N VAL A 146 -3.15 4.81 -5.91
CA VAL A 146 -3.76 5.90 -6.72
C VAL A 146 -5.21 5.57 -7.06
N ILE A 147 -5.47 4.35 -7.57
CA ILE A 147 -6.83 3.91 -7.92
C ILE A 147 -7.72 3.88 -6.67
N SER A 148 -7.24 3.33 -5.56
CA SER A 148 -8.00 3.28 -4.30
C SER A 148 -8.30 4.68 -3.76
N GLY A 149 -7.36 5.61 -3.87
CA GLY A 149 -7.57 7.02 -3.51
C GLY A 149 -8.70 7.66 -4.31
N ILE A 150 -8.71 7.47 -5.64
CA ILE A 150 -9.78 7.98 -6.52
C ILE A 150 -11.12 7.34 -6.18
N VAL A 151 -11.14 6.02 -6.02
CA VAL A 151 -12.36 5.26 -5.70
C VAL A 151 -12.93 5.67 -4.33
N THR A 152 -12.07 6.00 -3.37
CA THR A 152 -12.48 6.47 -2.03
C THR A 152 -13.28 7.76 -2.09
N LEU A 153 -13.12 8.62 -3.11
CA LEU A 153 -13.94 9.84 -3.26
C LEU A 153 -15.44 9.53 -3.34
N PHE A 154 -15.82 8.39 -3.87
CA PHE A 154 -17.21 7.96 -3.99
C PHE A 154 -17.75 7.33 -2.70
N SER A 155 -16.91 7.04 -1.72
CA SER A 155 -17.32 6.46 -0.42
C SER A 155 -18.20 7.40 0.42
N ALA A 156 -18.19 8.71 0.11
CA ALA A 156 -19.05 9.69 0.75
C ALA A 156 -20.54 9.54 0.39
N ILE A 157 -20.88 8.76 -0.64
CA ILE A 157 -22.26 8.52 -1.07
C ILE A 157 -22.82 7.38 -0.23
N PRO A 158 -23.95 7.58 0.50
CA PRO A 158 -24.60 6.54 1.30
C PRO A 158 -24.88 5.28 0.44
N TYR A 159 -24.72 4.09 1.03
CA TYR A 159 -24.81 2.76 0.38
C TYR A 159 -23.72 2.46 -0.67
N VAL A 160 -23.28 3.45 -1.47
CA VAL A 160 -22.16 3.27 -2.42
C VAL A 160 -20.86 3.00 -1.68
N GLY A 161 -20.64 3.65 -0.53
CA GLY A 161 -19.45 3.44 0.28
C GLY A 161 -19.26 1.98 0.73
N LEU A 162 -20.36 1.26 1.04
CA LEU A 162 -20.29 -0.15 1.41
C LEU A 162 -19.85 -1.03 0.21
N CYS A 163 -20.42 -0.79 -0.97
CA CYS A 163 -20.03 -1.50 -2.19
C CYS A 163 -18.56 -1.21 -2.56
N ILE A 164 -18.14 0.03 -2.42
CA ILE A 164 -16.77 0.47 -2.67
C ILE A 164 -15.79 -0.23 -1.71
N SER A 165 -16.13 -0.30 -0.43
CA SER A 165 -15.30 -1.00 0.55
C SER A 165 -15.10 -2.47 0.20
N ALA A 166 -16.14 -3.14 -0.28
CA ALA A 166 -16.05 -4.52 -0.74
C ALA A 166 -15.16 -4.66 -1.99
N ILE A 167 -15.29 -3.73 -2.96
CA ILE A 167 -14.45 -3.72 -4.17
C ILE A 167 -12.98 -3.48 -3.81
N LEU A 168 -12.70 -2.52 -2.90
CA LEU A 168 -11.34 -2.25 -2.45
C LEU A 168 -10.75 -3.43 -1.66
N ALA A 169 -11.56 -4.12 -0.87
CA ALA A 169 -11.11 -5.33 -0.17
C ALA A 169 -10.73 -6.45 -1.16
N LEU A 170 -11.54 -6.69 -2.19
CA LEU A 170 -11.21 -7.64 -3.26
C LEU A 170 -9.96 -7.21 -4.04
N GLY A 171 -9.83 -5.91 -4.34
CA GLY A 171 -8.62 -5.35 -4.95
C GLY A 171 -7.38 -5.57 -4.08
N GLY A 172 -7.51 -5.41 -2.76
CA GLY A 172 -6.43 -5.68 -1.80
C GLY A 172 -6.00 -7.15 -1.79
N ILE A 173 -6.96 -8.09 -1.85
CA ILE A 173 -6.65 -9.53 -1.98
C ILE A 173 -5.91 -9.81 -3.29
N TYR A 174 -6.35 -9.20 -4.39
CA TYR A 174 -5.66 -9.32 -5.67
C TYR A 174 -4.23 -8.82 -5.60
N VAL A 175 -4.01 -7.63 -5.04
CA VAL A 175 -2.66 -7.05 -4.83
C VAL A 175 -1.80 -7.98 -3.98
N LEU A 176 -2.33 -8.55 -2.91
CA LEU A 176 -1.59 -9.50 -2.07
C LEU A 176 -1.13 -10.74 -2.86
N VAL A 177 -1.96 -11.25 -3.76
CA VAL A 177 -1.56 -12.35 -4.66
C VAL A 177 -0.43 -11.91 -5.60
N LEU A 178 -0.51 -10.68 -6.15
CA LEU A 178 0.54 -10.13 -7.00
C LEU A 178 1.86 -9.96 -6.24
N GLU A 179 1.80 -9.51 -4.99
CA GLU A 179 2.99 -9.37 -4.13
C GLU A 179 3.66 -10.73 -3.87
N VAL A 180 2.89 -11.79 -3.61
CA VAL A 180 3.44 -13.15 -3.48
C VAL A 180 4.14 -13.59 -4.78
N MET A 181 3.51 -13.34 -5.95
CA MET A 181 4.11 -13.64 -7.25
C MET A 181 5.38 -12.81 -7.49
N ALA A 182 5.39 -11.54 -7.06
CA ALA A 182 6.56 -10.67 -7.16
C ALA A 182 7.72 -11.18 -6.30
N VAL A 183 7.45 -11.54 -5.03
CA VAL A 183 8.48 -12.13 -4.15
C VAL A 183 9.07 -13.39 -4.77
N LYS A 184 8.19 -14.28 -5.30
CA LYS A 184 8.62 -15.51 -5.96
C LYS A 184 9.45 -15.23 -7.22
N GLY A 185 8.97 -14.37 -8.11
CA GLY A 185 9.62 -14.06 -9.39
C GLY A 185 10.98 -13.39 -9.19
N VAL A 186 11.06 -12.41 -8.29
CA VAL A 186 12.30 -11.67 -7.99
C VAL A 186 13.32 -12.56 -7.27
N ASN A 187 12.90 -13.31 -6.25
CA ASN A 187 13.80 -14.10 -5.43
C ASN A 187 14.00 -15.54 -5.89
N GLN A 188 13.25 -16.01 -6.88
CA GLN A 188 13.31 -17.36 -7.42
C GLN A 188 13.14 -18.44 -6.33
N VAL A 189 12.25 -18.19 -5.37
CA VAL A 189 11.93 -19.11 -4.26
C VAL A 189 10.69 -19.94 -4.57
N SER A 190 10.44 -20.97 -3.76
CA SER A 190 9.21 -21.77 -3.86
C SER A 190 7.98 -20.94 -3.46
N TRP A 191 6.78 -21.37 -3.86
CA TRP A 191 5.52 -20.72 -3.48
C TRP A 191 5.36 -20.62 -1.97
N GLY A 192 5.65 -21.70 -1.22
CA GLY A 192 5.56 -21.69 0.24
C GLY A 192 6.50 -20.67 0.89
N ALA A 193 7.73 -20.54 0.36
CA ALA A 193 8.70 -19.56 0.83
C ALA A 193 8.26 -18.12 0.53
N ALA A 194 7.70 -17.87 -0.65
CA ALA A 194 7.19 -16.53 -1.02
C ALA A 194 6.00 -16.13 -0.14
N ILE A 195 5.04 -17.04 0.05
CA ILE A 195 3.89 -16.83 0.94
C ILE A 195 4.38 -16.61 2.37
N GLY A 196 5.30 -17.43 2.88
CA GLY A 196 5.86 -17.28 4.22
C GLY A 196 6.57 -15.94 4.40
N ALA A 197 7.42 -15.54 3.45
CA ALA A 197 8.13 -14.27 3.51
C ALA A 197 7.19 -13.05 3.58
N LEU A 198 6.03 -13.11 2.92
CA LEU A 198 5.06 -12.02 2.91
C LEU A 198 4.11 -12.08 4.13
N LEU A 199 3.57 -13.27 4.46
CA LEU A 199 2.52 -13.38 5.48
C LEU A 199 3.07 -13.43 6.91
N ILE A 200 4.29 -13.90 7.15
CA ILE A 200 4.86 -13.94 8.51
C ILE A 200 4.91 -12.53 9.13
N PRO A 201 5.46 -11.49 8.48
CA PRO A 201 5.47 -10.15 9.05
C PRO A 201 4.06 -9.61 9.33
N VAL A 202 3.12 -9.86 8.42
CA VAL A 202 1.72 -9.43 8.57
C VAL A 202 1.08 -10.12 9.78
N ALA A 203 1.28 -11.43 9.94
CA ALA A 203 0.75 -12.19 11.07
C ALA A 203 1.34 -11.71 12.40
N VAL A 204 2.65 -11.44 12.45
CA VAL A 204 3.31 -10.92 13.64
C VAL A 204 2.75 -9.54 14.02
N ILE A 205 2.62 -8.63 13.06
CA ILE A 205 2.06 -7.29 13.30
C ILE A 205 0.60 -7.40 13.76
N ALA A 206 -0.21 -8.22 13.10
CA ALA A 206 -1.60 -8.44 13.49
C ALA A 206 -1.73 -9.01 14.92
N PHE A 207 -0.87 -9.96 15.28
CA PHE A 207 -0.82 -10.51 16.62
C PHE A 207 -0.44 -9.46 17.66
N LEU A 208 0.60 -8.65 17.40
CA LEU A 208 1.00 -7.56 18.30
C LEU A 208 -0.10 -6.52 18.47
N CYS A 209 -0.76 -6.12 17.37
CA CYS A 209 -1.89 -5.21 17.43
C CYS A 209 -3.06 -5.79 18.25
N ALA A 210 -3.39 -7.07 18.06
CA ALA A 210 -4.44 -7.73 18.83
C ALA A 210 -4.10 -7.77 20.33
N CYS A 211 -2.83 -8.05 20.69
CA CYS A 211 -2.37 -8.01 22.08
C CYS A 211 -2.46 -6.61 22.68
N LEU A 212 -2.07 -5.57 21.94
CA LEU A 212 -2.14 -4.19 22.39
C LEU A 212 -3.59 -3.73 22.59
N ILE A 213 -4.48 -4.03 21.64
CA ILE A 213 -5.90 -3.68 21.72
C ILE A 213 -6.56 -4.47 22.87
N GLY A 214 -6.34 -5.77 22.95
CA GLY A 214 -6.87 -6.61 24.02
C GLY A 214 -6.38 -6.20 25.40
N GLY A 215 -5.08 -5.89 25.51
CA GLY A 215 -4.50 -5.38 26.76
C GLY A 215 -5.07 -4.04 27.19
N SER A 216 -5.22 -3.09 26.24
CA SER A 216 -5.79 -1.78 26.53
C SER A 216 -7.28 -1.87 26.95
N LEU A 217 -8.06 -2.72 26.30
CA LEU A 217 -9.45 -2.97 26.68
C LEU A 217 -9.56 -3.61 28.07
N ALA A 218 -8.69 -4.57 28.38
CA ALA A 218 -8.68 -5.22 29.70
C ALA A 218 -8.39 -4.23 30.85
N VAL A 219 -7.59 -3.20 30.60
CA VAL A 219 -7.30 -2.14 31.59
C VAL A 219 -8.42 -1.08 31.64
N LEU A 220 -8.99 -0.71 30.50
CA LEU A 220 -10.01 0.36 30.43
C LEU A 220 -11.41 -0.10 30.86
N LEU A 221 -11.81 -1.34 30.57
CA LEU A 221 -13.14 -1.85 30.93
C LEU A 221 -13.47 -1.78 32.42
N PRO A 222 -12.60 -2.19 33.36
CA PRO A 222 -12.83 -2.04 34.80
C PRO A 222 -12.95 -0.56 35.20
N THR A 223 -12.14 0.32 34.60
CA THR A 223 -12.16 1.75 34.93
C THR A 223 -13.47 2.39 34.49
N ILE A 224 -13.95 2.07 33.30
CA ILE A 224 -15.25 2.55 32.78
C ILE A 224 -16.40 1.99 33.64
N ARG A 225 -16.36 0.71 33.97
CA ARG A 225 -17.38 0.07 34.79
C ARG A 225 -17.50 0.72 36.20
N ASN A 226 -16.36 1.07 36.78
CA ASN A 226 -16.33 1.71 38.10
C ASN A 226 -16.72 3.20 38.05
N ALA A 227 -16.65 3.85 36.89
CA ALA A 227 -17.03 5.23 36.65
C ALA A 227 -18.52 5.39 36.33
N MET A 228 -19.25 4.31 35.99
CA MET A 228 -20.68 4.37 35.76
C MET A 228 -21.42 4.36 37.10
N PRO A 229 -22.28 5.36 37.36
CA PRO A 229 -23.11 5.33 38.57
C PRO A 229 -24.01 4.08 38.52
N THR A 230 -23.99 3.32 39.60
CA THR A 230 -24.94 2.21 39.80
C THR A 230 -26.36 2.79 39.85
N PRO A 231 -27.36 2.21 39.14
CA PRO A 231 -28.74 2.67 39.14
C PRO A 231 -29.38 2.64 40.53
#